data_af9c504683549031933f580163c02ad5
#
_entry.id   af9c504683549031933f580163c02ad5
#
_cell.length_a   1.000
_cell.length_b   1.000
_cell.length_c   1.000
_cell.angle_alpha   90.00
_cell.angle_beta   90.00
_cell.angle_gamma   90.00
#
_symmetry.space_group_name_H-M   'P 1'
#
loop_
_entity.id
_entity.type
_entity.pdbx_description
1 polymer ?
#
loop_
_entity_poly.entity_id
_entity_poly.type
_entity_poly.pdbx_seq_one_letter_code
_entity_poly.pdbx_strand_id
1 'polypeptide(L)'
;TLFRSGPEQEYFIVDRQKYLQRKDLIFTGRTLFGAMPPKGQEMDDHYFGAIRERIAAFMKDVNEELWKLGVSAKTQHNEVAPAQHELAPIYAQANIAVDHNQLVMETLKKVAGRHGLQCLLHEKPFAGVNGSGKHNNWSITTDYGINLLERGKTPHENVQFLLVLTCI
;
A
#
# COMPACT_ATOMS: atom_id res chain seq x y z
N THR A 1 11.65 -14.07 20.29
CA THR A 1 11.89 -13.09 19.22
C THR A 1 10.66 -13.02 18.32
N LEU A 2 10.16 -11.81 18.08
CA LEU A 2 8.96 -11.56 17.28
C LEU A 2 9.34 -10.70 16.07
N PHE A 3 8.94 -11.15 14.88
CA PHE A 3 8.92 -10.30 13.71
C PHE A 3 7.65 -9.44 13.72
N ARG A 4 7.80 -8.15 13.50
CA ARG A 4 6.72 -7.20 13.30
C ARG A 4 6.80 -6.63 11.91
N SER A 5 5.64 -6.41 11.28
CA SER A 5 5.55 -5.81 9.96
C SER A 5 4.39 -4.83 9.89
N GLY A 6 4.58 -3.77 9.11
CA GLY A 6 3.53 -2.84 8.71
C GLY A 6 3.52 -2.79 7.18
N PRO A 7 2.86 -3.74 6.51
CA PRO A 7 2.79 -3.74 5.05
C PRO A 7 1.91 -2.58 4.57
N GLU A 8 2.49 -1.71 3.76
CA GLU A 8 1.81 -0.59 3.12
C GLU A 8 1.33 -1.05 1.75
N GLN A 9 0.02 -1.13 1.57
CA GLN A 9 -0.57 -1.59 0.31
C GLN A 9 -0.75 -0.44 -0.66
N GLU A 10 0.04 -0.43 -1.72
CA GLU A 10 -0.18 0.44 -2.87
C GLU A 10 -1.25 -0.15 -3.79
N TYR A 11 -2.03 0.71 -4.42
CA TYR A 11 -3.11 0.32 -5.32
C TYR A 11 -3.45 1.43 -6.31
N PHE A 12 -4.06 1.06 -7.44
CA PHE A 12 -4.59 2.03 -8.40
C PHE A 12 -6.11 2.04 -8.35
N ILE A 13 -6.68 3.22 -8.51
CA ILE A 13 -8.13 3.42 -8.62
C ILE A 13 -8.47 3.97 -9.99
N VAL A 14 -9.34 3.26 -10.70
CA VAL A 14 -9.84 3.69 -12.01
C VAL A 14 -11.37 3.74 -12.00
N ASP A 15 -11.95 4.52 -12.89
CA ASP A 15 -13.39 4.56 -13.08
C ASP A 15 -13.91 3.20 -13.57
N ARG A 16 -14.96 2.66 -12.93
CA ARG A 16 -15.48 1.33 -13.23
C ARG A 16 -16.04 1.23 -14.65
N GLN A 17 -16.66 2.27 -15.16
CA GLN A 17 -17.20 2.24 -16.53
C GLN A 17 -16.06 2.16 -17.56
N LYS A 18 -14.95 2.86 -17.31
CA LYS A 18 -13.76 2.79 -18.16
C LYS A 18 -13.07 1.43 -18.06
N TYR A 19 -12.97 0.88 -16.85
CA TYR A 19 -12.46 -0.48 -16.63
C TYR A 19 -13.24 -1.52 -17.44
N LEU A 20 -14.57 -1.47 -17.42
CA LEU A 20 -15.43 -2.43 -18.13
C LEU A 20 -15.31 -2.37 -19.66
N GLN A 21 -14.76 -1.28 -20.21
CA GLN A 21 -14.45 -1.15 -21.64
C GLN A 21 -13.08 -1.74 -22.04
N ARG A 22 -12.27 -2.14 -21.06
CA ARG A 22 -10.90 -2.62 -21.24
C ARG A 22 -10.77 -4.09 -20.90
N LYS A 23 -10.84 -4.94 -21.93
CA LYS A 23 -10.73 -6.40 -21.77
C LYS A 23 -9.37 -6.82 -21.21
N ASP A 24 -8.30 -6.12 -21.54
CA ASP A 24 -6.97 -6.36 -20.98
C ASP A 24 -6.96 -6.18 -19.45
N LEU A 25 -7.53 -5.11 -18.93
CA LEU A 25 -7.66 -4.91 -17.48
C LEU A 25 -8.53 -5.98 -16.81
N ILE A 26 -9.65 -6.36 -17.45
CA ILE A 26 -10.57 -7.36 -16.91
C ILE A 26 -9.90 -8.74 -16.83
N PHE A 27 -9.22 -9.17 -17.89
CA PHE A 27 -8.69 -10.54 -17.97
C PHE A 27 -7.30 -10.69 -17.36
N THR A 28 -6.48 -9.63 -17.37
CA THR A 28 -5.09 -9.73 -16.92
C THR A 28 -4.75 -8.84 -15.72
N GLY A 29 -5.65 -7.93 -15.32
CA GLY A 29 -5.42 -6.96 -14.24
C GLY A 29 -4.49 -5.81 -14.64
N ARG A 30 -3.98 -5.78 -15.89
CA ARG A 30 -3.06 -4.76 -16.39
C ARG A 30 -3.41 -4.33 -17.80
N THR A 31 -2.93 -3.16 -18.22
CA THR A 31 -3.02 -2.74 -19.61
C THR A 31 -1.96 -3.45 -20.45
N LEU A 32 -2.35 -3.94 -21.63
CA LEU A 32 -1.43 -4.52 -22.62
C LEU A 32 -1.03 -3.51 -23.68
N PHE A 33 -1.83 -2.48 -23.88
CA PHE A 33 -1.63 -1.40 -24.85
C PHE A 33 -2.34 -0.14 -24.38
N GLY A 34 -2.05 0.98 -25.01
CA GLY A 34 -2.68 2.28 -24.72
C GLY A 34 -1.66 3.42 -24.68
N ALA A 35 -2.16 4.63 -24.65
CA ALA A 35 -1.33 5.81 -24.53
C ALA A 35 -0.85 6.00 -23.08
N MET A 36 0.32 6.60 -22.93
CA MET A 36 0.81 7.06 -21.65
C MET A 36 -0.09 8.20 -21.12
N PRO A 37 -0.20 8.38 -19.81
CA PRO A 37 -0.92 9.52 -19.25
C PRO A 37 -0.25 10.83 -19.68
N PRO A 38 -1.01 11.92 -19.83
CA PRO A 38 -0.46 13.23 -20.23
C PRO A 38 0.54 13.79 -19.21
N LYS A 39 0.42 13.39 -17.94
CA LYS A 39 1.35 13.68 -16.87
C LYS A 39 1.75 12.35 -16.22
N GLY A 40 3.05 12.05 -16.20
CA GLY A 40 3.62 10.86 -15.57
C GLY A 40 4.00 11.11 -14.11
N GLN A 41 5.22 10.76 -13.76
CA GLN A 41 5.74 10.84 -12.38
C GLN A 41 6.70 12.02 -12.17
N GLU A 42 6.68 12.98 -13.08
CA GLU A 42 7.59 14.11 -13.05
C GLU A 42 7.43 14.90 -11.74
N MET A 43 8.55 15.17 -11.08
CA MET A 43 8.66 15.93 -9.83
C MET A 43 7.77 15.41 -8.69
N ASP A 44 7.31 14.17 -8.75
CA ASP A 44 6.42 13.53 -7.78
C ASP A 44 5.13 14.32 -7.52
N ASP A 45 4.66 15.07 -8.50
CA ASP A 45 3.52 15.98 -8.37
C ASP A 45 2.23 15.29 -7.91
N HIS A 46 2.01 14.04 -8.30
CA HIS A 46 0.83 13.30 -7.87
C HIS A 46 0.87 13.00 -6.36
N TYR A 47 2.06 12.67 -5.84
CA TYR A 47 2.26 12.40 -4.41
C TYR A 47 1.87 13.58 -3.52
N PHE A 48 2.25 14.79 -3.93
CA PHE A 48 1.94 16.05 -3.22
C PHE A 48 0.59 16.65 -3.62
N GLY A 49 -0.12 16.03 -4.56
CA GLY A 49 -1.39 16.50 -5.07
C GLY A 49 -2.55 16.31 -4.08
N ALA A 50 -3.62 17.06 -4.28
CA ALA A 50 -4.85 16.91 -3.50
C ALA A 50 -5.55 15.59 -3.84
N ILE A 51 -6.10 14.94 -2.82
CA ILE A 51 -6.99 13.77 -3.01
C ILE A 51 -8.34 14.28 -3.50
N ARG A 52 -8.81 13.76 -4.62
CA ARG A 52 -10.13 14.12 -5.17
C ARG A 52 -11.25 13.65 -4.23
N GLU A 53 -12.31 14.43 -4.11
CA GLU A 53 -13.43 14.17 -3.19
C GLU A 53 -14.00 12.75 -3.32
N ARG A 54 -14.22 12.25 -4.55
CA ARG A 54 -14.70 10.88 -4.79
C ARG A 54 -13.74 9.83 -4.24
N ILE A 55 -12.43 10.07 -4.31
CA ILE A 55 -11.40 9.17 -3.79
C ILE A 55 -11.33 9.27 -2.26
N ALA A 56 -11.44 10.48 -1.71
CA ALA A 56 -11.46 10.69 -0.26
C ALA A 56 -12.67 9.98 0.39
N ALA A 57 -13.85 10.05 -0.24
CA ALA A 57 -15.05 9.33 0.21
C ALA A 57 -14.82 7.80 0.19
N PHE A 58 -14.23 7.28 -0.89
CA PHE A 58 -13.85 5.88 -0.98
C PHE A 58 -12.86 5.48 0.13
N MET A 59 -11.79 6.26 0.35
CA MET A 59 -10.78 6.00 1.38
C MET A 59 -11.39 5.98 2.79
N LYS A 60 -12.32 6.90 3.07
CA LYS A 60 -13.05 6.94 4.34
C LYS A 60 -13.82 5.65 4.57
N ASP A 61 -14.61 5.21 3.60
CA ASP A 61 -15.41 4.00 3.72
C ASP A 61 -14.53 2.74 3.85
N VAL A 62 -13.38 2.69 3.15
CA VAL A 62 -12.39 1.62 3.32
C VAL A 62 -11.90 1.56 4.77
N ASN A 63 -11.53 2.69 5.36
CA ASN A 63 -11.09 2.73 6.76
C ASN A 63 -12.17 2.22 7.71
N GLU A 64 -13.41 2.68 7.55
CA GLU A 64 -14.53 2.26 8.40
C GLU A 64 -14.79 0.75 8.31
N GLU A 65 -14.75 0.17 7.11
CA GLU A 65 -14.90 -1.28 6.93
C GLU A 65 -13.72 -2.06 7.53
N LEU A 66 -12.51 -1.59 7.37
CA LEU A 66 -11.32 -2.23 7.94
C LEU A 66 -11.32 -2.17 9.47
N TRP A 67 -11.74 -1.06 10.07
CA TRP A 67 -11.84 -0.96 11.53
C TRP A 67 -12.87 -1.92 12.10
N LYS A 68 -14.00 -2.14 11.42
CA LYS A 68 -15.00 -3.16 11.80
C LYS A 68 -14.41 -4.58 11.78
N LEU A 69 -13.43 -4.84 10.93
CA LEU A 69 -12.71 -6.11 10.83
C LEU A 69 -11.52 -6.22 11.79
N GLY A 70 -11.27 -5.19 12.60
CA GLY A 70 -10.13 -5.15 13.53
C GLY A 70 -8.79 -4.81 12.88
N VAL A 71 -8.79 -4.37 11.61
CA VAL A 71 -7.59 -3.92 10.90
C VAL A 71 -7.35 -2.45 11.20
N SER A 72 -6.22 -2.13 11.81
CA SER A 72 -5.86 -0.76 12.21
C SER A 72 -5.31 0.05 11.03
N ALA A 73 -6.14 0.29 10.01
CA ALA A 73 -5.81 1.22 8.93
C ALA A 73 -5.65 2.64 9.49
N LYS A 74 -4.55 3.29 9.20
CA LYS A 74 -4.19 4.59 9.79
C LYS A 74 -4.09 5.70 8.76
N THR A 75 -3.31 5.50 7.73
CA THR A 75 -2.97 6.55 6.77
C THR A 75 -3.33 6.09 5.36
N GLN A 76 -3.95 6.98 4.59
CA GLN A 76 -4.13 6.82 3.16
C GLN A 76 -3.72 8.13 2.47
N HIS A 77 -2.95 8.02 1.40
CA HIS A 77 -2.44 9.16 0.65
C HIS A 77 -2.26 8.81 -0.84
N ASN A 78 -1.97 9.82 -1.65
CA ASN A 78 -1.55 9.63 -3.04
C ASN A 78 -0.14 9.07 -3.10
N GLU A 79 0.11 8.25 -4.09
CA GLU A 79 1.43 7.79 -4.48
C GLU A 79 1.93 8.51 -5.75
N VAL A 80 3.15 8.16 -6.19
CA VAL A 80 3.86 8.89 -7.24
C VAL A 80 3.23 8.70 -8.63
N ALA A 81 2.68 7.52 -8.91
CA ALA A 81 2.06 7.26 -10.20
C ALA A 81 0.65 7.88 -10.30
N PRO A 82 0.21 8.24 -11.51
CA PRO A 82 -1.15 8.72 -11.74
C PRO A 82 -2.21 7.73 -11.25
N ALA A 83 -3.16 8.19 -10.44
CA ALA A 83 -4.25 7.38 -9.85
C ALA A 83 -3.77 6.26 -8.91
N GLN A 84 -2.56 6.35 -8.41
CA GLN A 84 -1.99 5.46 -7.40
C GLN A 84 -2.18 6.06 -6.01
N HIS A 85 -2.50 5.17 -5.06
CA HIS A 85 -2.69 5.51 -3.65
C HIS A 85 -2.07 4.43 -2.78
N GLU A 86 -1.88 4.73 -1.51
CA GLU A 86 -1.36 3.78 -0.53
C GLU A 86 -2.21 3.80 0.74
N LEU A 87 -2.35 2.62 1.35
CA LEU A 87 -2.92 2.44 2.67
C LEU A 87 -1.86 1.86 3.60
N ALA A 88 -1.57 2.58 4.68
CA ALA A 88 -0.63 2.17 5.71
C ALA A 88 -1.37 1.79 7.00
N PRO A 89 -1.30 0.51 7.44
CA PRO A 89 -1.83 0.07 8.72
C PRO A 89 -0.82 0.35 9.85
N ILE A 90 -1.29 0.26 11.09
CA ILE A 90 -0.39 0.14 12.23
C ILE A 90 0.27 -1.24 12.17
N TYR A 91 1.58 -1.28 12.39
CA TYR A 91 2.34 -2.52 12.39
C TYR A 91 1.82 -3.53 13.45
N ALA A 92 1.92 -4.81 13.12
CA ALA A 92 1.53 -5.92 13.99
C ALA A 92 2.59 -7.05 13.93
N GLN A 93 2.35 -8.15 14.64
CA GLN A 93 3.12 -9.36 14.44
C GLN A 93 2.98 -9.82 12.99
N ALA A 94 4.06 -10.33 12.40
CA ALA A 94 4.12 -10.57 10.96
C ALA A 94 3.00 -11.48 10.42
N ASN A 95 2.63 -12.54 11.14
CA ASN A 95 1.52 -13.41 10.76
C ASN A 95 0.19 -12.66 10.71
N ILE A 96 -0.12 -11.85 11.74
CA ILE A 96 -1.33 -11.02 11.79
C ILE A 96 -1.29 -9.95 10.70
N ALA A 97 -0.13 -9.31 10.50
CA ALA A 97 0.04 -8.30 9.48
C ALA A 97 -0.23 -8.84 8.06
N VAL A 98 0.20 -10.06 7.78
CA VAL A 98 -0.08 -10.75 6.51
C VAL A 98 -1.57 -11.01 6.34
N ASP A 99 -2.24 -11.55 7.36
CA ASP A 99 -3.69 -11.80 7.33
C ASP A 99 -4.48 -10.50 7.16
N HIS A 100 -4.10 -9.45 7.89
CA HIS A 100 -4.69 -8.11 7.75
C HIS A 100 -4.52 -7.57 6.33
N ASN A 101 -3.36 -7.79 5.68
CA ASN A 101 -3.16 -7.32 4.31
C ASN A 101 -4.08 -8.04 3.30
N GLN A 102 -4.41 -9.32 3.51
CA GLN A 102 -5.41 -10.00 2.69
C GLN A 102 -6.79 -9.35 2.84
N LEU A 103 -7.20 -9.02 4.08
CA LEU A 103 -8.44 -8.29 4.34
C LEU A 103 -8.43 -6.89 3.70
N VAL A 104 -7.30 -6.18 3.76
CA VAL A 104 -7.14 -4.88 3.09
C VAL A 104 -7.39 -4.99 1.60
N MET A 105 -6.72 -5.93 0.91
CA MET A 105 -6.87 -6.11 -0.53
C MET A 105 -8.30 -6.45 -0.94
N GLU A 106 -8.98 -7.29 -0.17
CA GLU A 106 -10.37 -7.67 -0.43
C GLU A 106 -11.32 -6.48 -0.20
N THR A 107 -11.13 -5.75 0.91
CA THR A 107 -11.94 -4.59 1.26
C THR A 107 -11.81 -3.46 0.25
N LEU A 108 -10.57 -3.16 -0.20
CA LEU A 108 -10.32 -2.18 -1.25
C LEU A 108 -11.13 -2.48 -2.52
N LYS A 109 -11.14 -3.73 -2.98
CA LYS A 109 -11.93 -4.14 -4.17
C LYS A 109 -13.43 -3.99 -3.95
N LYS A 110 -13.95 -4.46 -2.81
CA LYS A 110 -15.38 -4.42 -2.49
C LYS A 110 -15.90 -2.99 -2.37
N VAL A 111 -15.19 -2.15 -1.62
CA VAL A 111 -15.60 -0.75 -1.41
C VAL A 111 -15.45 0.06 -2.69
N ALA A 112 -14.41 -0.15 -3.50
CA ALA A 112 -14.28 0.50 -4.80
C ALA A 112 -15.52 0.28 -5.67
N GLY A 113 -16.05 -0.94 -5.70
CA GLY A 113 -17.28 -1.26 -6.43
C GLY A 113 -18.50 -0.44 -5.99
N ARG A 114 -18.65 -0.18 -4.69
CA ARG A 114 -19.73 0.65 -4.13
C ARG A 114 -19.66 2.11 -4.59
N HIS A 115 -18.44 2.60 -4.84
CA HIS A 115 -18.18 3.97 -5.31
C HIS A 115 -18.14 4.11 -6.83
N GLY A 116 -18.52 3.08 -7.60
CA GLY A 116 -18.41 3.08 -9.05
C GLY A 116 -16.94 3.17 -9.53
N LEU A 117 -16.03 2.65 -8.71
CA LEU A 117 -14.59 2.58 -8.94
C LEU A 117 -14.15 1.12 -9.11
N GLN A 118 -12.96 0.92 -9.61
CA GLN A 118 -12.29 -0.37 -9.65
C GLN A 118 -10.89 -0.21 -9.06
N CYS A 119 -10.58 -1.03 -8.06
CA CYS A 119 -9.26 -1.13 -7.49
C CYS A 119 -8.42 -2.13 -8.27
N LEU A 120 -7.23 -1.74 -8.70
CA LEU A 120 -6.26 -2.59 -9.37
C LEU A 120 -5.13 -2.90 -8.39
N LEU A 121 -4.89 -4.18 -8.19
CA LEU A 121 -3.85 -4.72 -7.30
C LEU A 121 -2.84 -5.60 -8.05
N HIS A 122 -2.90 -5.64 -9.38
CA HIS A 122 -1.82 -6.23 -10.17
C HIS A 122 -0.53 -5.49 -9.88
N GLU A 123 0.57 -6.19 -9.77
CA GLU A 123 1.88 -5.60 -9.40
C GLU A 123 2.30 -4.46 -10.33
N LYS A 124 1.97 -4.55 -11.61
CA LYS A 124 2.29 -3.54 -12.62
C LYS A 124 1.08 -3.30 -13.54
N PRO A 125 0.04 -2.57 -13.09
CA PRO A 125 -1.17 -2.36 -13.91
C PRO A 125 -0.90 -1.52 -15.16
N PHE A 126 0.07 -0.61 -15.08
CA PHE A 126 0.43 0.31 -16.16
C PHE A 126 1.94 0.29 -16.39
N ALA A 127 2.36 0.10 -17.64
CA ALA A 127 3.78 0.15 -18.00
C ALA A 127 4.35 1.56 -17.84
N GLY A 128 5.63 1.65 -17.49
CA GLY A 128 6.37 2.92 -17.45
C GLY A 128 6.14 3.78 -16.19
N VAL A 129 5.30 3.35 -15.27
CA VAL A 129 5.07 4.02 -13.97
C VAL A 129 5.20 3.03 -12.81
N ASN A 130 5.14 3.49 -11.57
CA ASN A 130 5.16 2.62 -10.38
C ASN A 130 4.02 1.59 -10.42
N GLY A 131 4.05 0.63 -9.52
CA GLY A 131 3.10 -0.48 -9.46
C GLY A 131 2.34 -0.55 -8.13
N SER A 132 1.46 -1.54 -7.99
CA SER A 132 0.76 -1.83 -6.74
C SER A 132 1.62 -2.71 -5.84
N GLY A 133 2.66 -2.10 -5.28
CA GLY A 133 3.59 -2.76 -4.38
C GLY A 133 3.03 -3.02 -2.99
N LYS A 134 3.84 -3.68 -2.19
CA LYS A 134 3.66 -3.81 -0.74
C LYS A 134 4.96 -3.37 -0.07
N HIS A 135 5.00 -2.10 0.35
CA HIS A 135 6.16 -1.60 1.08
C HIS A 135 6.15 -2.18 2.50
N ASN A 136 7.08 -3.09 2.77
CA ASN A 136 7.17 -3.76 4.06
C ASN A 136 8.17 -3.07 4.98
N ASN A 137 7.66 -2.26 5.89
CA ASN A 137 8.42 -1.86 7.06
C ASN A 137 8.39 -3.03 8.06
N TRP A 138 9.53 -3.42 8.58
CA TRP A 138 9.61 -4.54 9.50
C TRP A 138 10.68 -4.36 10.57
N SER A 139 10.54 -5.07 11.67
CA SER A 139 11.49 -5.08 12.77
C SER A 139 11.52 -6.44 13.46
N ILE A 140 12.59 -6.66 14.21
CA ILE A 140 12.75 -7.84 15.05
C ILE A 140 12.78 -7.38 16.51
N THR A 141 11.88 -7.91 17.34
CA THR A 141 11.85 -7.57 18.76
C THR A 141 12.03 -8.79 19.64
N THR A 142 12.61 -8.59 20.82
CA THR A 142 12.60 -9.60 21.89
C THR A 142 11.21 -9.67 22.52
N ASP A 143 10.97 -10.67 23.34
CA ASP A 143 9.79 -10.81 24.22
C ASP A 143 9.70 -9.69 25.27
N TYR A 144 10.80 -9.06 25.62
CA TYR A 144 10.85 -7.86 26.46
C TYR A 144 10.58 -6.55 25.70
N GLY A 145 10.29 -6.61 24.40
CA GLY A 145 9.97 -5.43 23.58
C GLY A 145 11.17 -4.66 23.07
N ILE A 146 12.40 -5.17 23.22
CA ILE A 146 13.59 -4.52 22.69
C ILE A 146 13.65 -4.74 21.18
N ASN A 147 13.69 -3.65 20.40
CA ASN A 147 13.90 -3.69 18.97
C ASN A 147 15.37 -3.92 18.65
N LEU A 148 15.69 -5.05 18.04
CA LEU A 148 17.07 -5.43 17.73
C LEU A 148 17.68 -4.60 16.59
N LEU A 149 16.84 -3.92 15.79
CA LEU A 149 17.24 -3.00 14.72
C LEU A 149 17.19 -1.52 15.16
N GLU A 150 17.06 -1.26 16.47
CA GLU A 150 17.13 0.10 16.99
C GLU A 150 18.56 0.62 16.92
N ARG A 151 18.78 1.59 16.03
CA ARG A 151 20.12 2.14 15.76
C ARG A 151 20.66 3.03 16.89
N GLY A 152 19.77 3.58 17.73
CA GLY A 152 20.16 4.55 18.75
C GLY A 152 20.65 5.88 18.17
N LYS A 153 21.33 6.65 19.00
CA LYS A 153 21.89 7.96 18.62
C LYS A 153 23.21 7.83 17.86
N THR A 154 24.01 6.79 18.16
CA THR A 154 25.33 6.52 17.57
C THR A 154 25.34 5.13 16.92
N PRO A 155 24.77 4.97 15.71
CA PRO A 155 24.60 3.66 15.07
C PRO A 155 25.92 2.89 14.91
N HIS A 156 27.02 3.58 14.62
CA HIS A 156 28.34 3.01 14.41
C HIS A 156 29.01 2.46 15.69
N GLU A 157 28.50 2.81 16.86
CA GLU A 157 28.94 2.30 18.15
C GLU A 157 27.99 1.23 18.74
N ASN A 158 26.81 1.07 18.14
CA ASN A 158 25.81 0.12 18.63
C ASN A 158 26.10 -1.29 18.11
N VAL A 159 26.83 -2.05 18.90
CA VAL A 159 27.26 -3.42 18.54
C VAL A 159 26.06 -4.34 18.27
N GLN A 160 24.99 -4.25 19.07
CA GLN A 160 23.78 -5.06 18.85
C GLN A 160 23.16 -4.74 17.49
N PHE A 161 22.97 -3.46 17.16
CA PHE A 161 22.41 -3.02 15.88
C PHE A 161 23.28 -3.51 14.71
N LEU A 162 24.61 -3.27 14.78
CA LEU A 162 25.54 -3.65 13.74
C LEU A 162 25.59 -5.18 13.53
N LEU A 163 25.61 -5.95 14.62
CA LEU A 163 25.61 -7.40 14.54
C LEU A 163 24.33 -7.93 13.87
N VAL A 164 23.16 -7.47 14.32
CA VAL A 164 21.88 -7.93 13.77
C VAL A 164 21.74 -7.49 12.31
N LEU A 165 22.10 -6.25 11.99
CA LEU A 165 22.07 -5.73 10.61
C LEU A 165 22.96 -6.54 9.66
N THR A 166 24.12 -7.00 10.14
CA THR A 166 25.07 -7.80 9.34
C THR A 166 24.56 -9.21 9.09
N CYS A 167 23.70 -9.74 9.97
CA CYS A 167 23.13 -11.09 9.84
C CYS A 167 21.91 -11.16 8.95
N ILE A 168 21.36 -10.03 8.50
CA ILE A 168 20.20 -9.92 7.62
C ILE A 168 20.64 -9.72 6.17
#